data_8e017ddc7a6101083871df171d300f79
#
_entry.id   8e017ddc7a6101083871df171d300f79
#
_cell.length_a   1.000
_cell.length_b   1.000
_cell.length_c   1.000
_cell.angle_alpha   90.00
_cell.angle_beta   90.00
_cell.angle_gamma   90.00
#
_symmetry.space_group_name_H-M   'P 1'
#
loop_
_entity.id
_entity.type
_entity.pdbx_description
1 polymer ?
#
loop_
_entity_poly.entity_id
_entity_poly.type
_entity_poly.pdbx_seq_one_letter_code
_entity_poly.pdbx_strand_id
1 'polypeptide(L)'
;SYPQSQVQLAEQVGAYLLENTERRLTVAELAQRFGASATLINSSFRGVYGMSPAAFLRAQKMHGAARLLRQTDRTVLDIAGQFGYDNGSKFAKAFRDVIGVSPNAYRSGIDCDSCAPEAPAV
;
A
#
# COMPACT_ATOMS: atom_id res chain seq x y z
N SER A 1 -23.86 -2.32 9.95
CA SER A 1 -23.43 -2.73 8.61
C SER A 1 -23.62 -1.59 7.63
N TYR A 2 -22.92 -1.65 6.53
CA TYR A 2 -22.91 -0.58 5.55
C TYR A 2 -23.88 -0.89 4.42
N PRO A 3 -24.51 0.14 3.84
CA PRO A 3 -25.35 -0.08 2.67
C PRO A 3 -24.56 -0.76 1.56
N GLN A 4 -25.25 -1.56 0.78
CA GLN A 4 -24.63 -2.30 -0.31
C GLN A 4 -23.90 -1.38 -1.28
N SER A 5 -24.44 -0.19 -1.55
CA SER A 5 -23.80 0.75 -2.45
C SER A 5 -22.43 1.23 -1.92
N GLN A 6 -22.32 1.41 -0.60
CA GLN A 6 -21.04 1.81 -0.01
C GLN A 6 -20.04 0.66 -0.01
N VAL A 7 -20.51 -0.56 0.22
CA VAL A 7 -19.64 -1.73 0.13
C VAL A 7 -19.11 -1.87 -1.30
N GLN A 8 -19.99 -1.73 -2.29
CA GLN A 8 -19.55 -1.81 -3.69
C GLN A 8 -18.56 -0.72 -4.03
N LEU A 9 -18.79 0.50 -3.56
CA LEU A 9 -17.86 1.59 -3.80
C LEU A 9 -16.49 1.28 -3.22
N ALA A 10 -16.47 0.82 -1.97
CA ALA A 10 -15.20 0.47 -1.32
C ALA A 10 -14.47 -0.63 -2.09
N GLU A 11 -15.20 -1.65 -2.53
CA GLU A 11 -14.59 -2.74 -3.28
C GLU A 11 -14.05 -2.30 -4.63
N GLN A 12 -14.77 -1.40 -5.31
CA GLN A 12 -14.29 -0.87 -6.57
C GLN A 12 -13.04 -0.01 -6.40
N VAL A 13 -13.02 0.82 -5.34
CA VAL A 13 -11.83 1.61 -5.03
C VAL A 13 -10.65 0.70 -4.71
N GLY A 14 -10.89 -0.33 -3.89
CA GLY A 14 -9.84 -1.28 -3.54
C GLY A 14 -9.25 -1.97 -4.75
N ALA A 15 -10.09 -2.44 -5.67
CA ALA A 15 -9.63 -3.07 -6.89
C ALA A 15 -8.80 -2.11 -7.74
N TYR A 16 -9.25 -0.86 -7.83
CA TYR A 16 -8.53 0.13 -8.59
C TYR A 16 -7.14 0.40 -7.97
N LEU A 17 -7.07 0.49 -6.64
CA LEU A 17 -5.80 0.70 -5.97
C LEU A 17 -4.84 -0.46 -6.22
N LEU A 18 -5.33 -1.69 -6.19
CA LEU A 18 -4.48 -2.86 -6.44
C LEU A 18 -3.92 -2.88 -7.86
N GLU A 19 -4.65 -2.33 -8.81
CA GLU A 19 -4.19 -2.26 -10.19
C GLU A 19 -3.26 -1.08 -10.46
N ASN A 20 -3.09 -0.19 -9.47
CA ASN A 20 -2.33 1.04 -9.67
C ASN A 20 -1.32 1.28 -8.55
N THR A 21 -0.70 0.20 -8.07
CA THR A 21 0.24 0.30 -6.95
C THR A 21 1.52 1.07 -7.30
N GLU A 22 1.75 1.34 -8.57
CA GLU A 22 2.94 2.08 -8.98
C GLU A 22 2.67 3.57 -9.20
N ARG A 23 1.43 4.01 -8.94
CA ARG A 23 1.05 5.40 -9.14
C ARG A 23 0.89 6.12 -7.81
N ARG A 24 1.05 7.44 -7.86
CA ARG A 24 0.66 8.29 -6.74
C ARG A 24 -0.79 8.64 -6.96
N LEU A 25 -1.63 8.22 -6.04
CA LEU A 25 -3.06 8.49 -6.12
C LEU A 25 -3.49 9.26 -4.89
N THR A 26 -4.33 10.27 -5.12
CA THR A 26 -4.90 11.06 -4.03
C THR A 26 -6.39 10.71 -3.90
N VAL A 27 -6.95 11.00 -2.73
CA VAL A 27 -8.37 10.79 -2.54
C VAL A 27 -9.20 11.67 -3.48
N ALA A 28 -8.66 12.83 -3.86
CA ALA A 28 -9.34 13.71 -4.81
C ALA A 28 -9.46 13.04 -6.18
N GLU A 29 -8.41 12.36 -6.62
CA GLU A 29 -8.48 11.61 -7.87
C GLU A 29 -9.48 10.46 -7.80
N LEU A 30 -9.53 9.78 -6.67
CA LEU A 30 -10.50 8.70 -6.49
C LEU A 30 -11.93 9.25 -6.49
N ALA A 31 -12.13 10.39 -5.82
CA ALA A 31 -13.44 11.02 -5.79
C ALA A 31 -13.91 11.36 -7.20
N GLN A 32 -13.02 11.92 -8.01
CA GLN A 32 -13.36 12.29 -9.36
C GLN A 32 -13.65 11.06 -10.23
N ARG A 33 -12.81 10.03 -10.08
CA ARG A 33 -12.96 8.83 -10.89
C ARG A 33 -14.25 8.06 -10.58
N PHE A 34 -14.61 8.00 -9.32
CA PHE A 34 -15.77 7.20 -8.89
C PHE A 34 -17.03 8.03 -8.69
N GLY A 35 -16.96 9.34 -8.95
CA GLY A 35 -18.13 10.18 -8.84
C GLY A 35 -18.68 10.28 -7.44
N ALA A 36 -17.84 10.25 -6.43
CA ALA A 36 -18.23 10.30 -5.03
C ALA A 36 -17.37 11.33 -4.31
N SER A 37 -17.87 11.84 -3.17
CA SER A 37 -17.09 12.79 -2.39
C SER A 37 -15.91 12.09 -1.71
N ALA A 38 -14.88 12.85 -1.39
CA ALA A 38 -13.73 12.30 -0.65
C ALA A 38 -14.18 11.73 0.68
N THR A 39 -15.12 12.40 1.36
CA THR A 39 -15.64 11.92 2.64
C THR A 39 -16.30 10.56 2.48
N LEU A 40 -17.13 10.40 1.45
CA LEU A 40 -17.82 9.14 1.22
C LEU A 40 -16.83 8.03 0.89
N ILE A 41 -15.83 8.32 0.06
CA ILE A 41 -14.80 7.34 -0.28
C ILE A 41 -14.05 6.89 0.98
N ASN A 42 -13.61 7.85 1.79
CA ASN A 42 -12.87 7.50 3.00
C ASN A 42 -13.70 6.70 3.98
N SER A 43 -14.94 7.13 4.24
CA SER A 43 -15.76 6.43 5.23
C SER A 43 -16.17 5.04 4.75
N SER A 44 -16.52 4.91 3.47
CA SER A 44 -16.89 3.60 2.92
C SER A 44 -15.71 2.65 2.93
N PHE A 45 -14.54 3.15 2.54
CA PHE A 45 -13.34 2.31 2.47
C PHE A 45 -12.93 1.86 3.87
N ARG A 46 -12.92 2.78 4.85
CA ARG A 46 -12.58 2.41 6.22
C ARG A 46 -13.57 1.39 6.80
N GLY A 47 -14.83 1.51 6.42
CA GLY A 47 -15.84 0.58 6.89
C GLY A 47 -15.60 -0.84 6.41
N VAL A 48 -15.11 -1.00 5.21
CA VAL A 48 -14.89 -2.33 4.62
C VAL A 48 -13.49 -2.85 4.90
N TYR A 49 -12.47 -2.01 4.77
CA TYR A 49 -11.07 -2.44 4.85
C TYR A 49 -10.38 -2.08 6.15
N GLY A 50 -11.00 -1.28 6.99
CA GLY A 50 -10.42 -0.92 8.28
C GLY A 50 -9.34 0.14 8.23
N MET A 51 -9.08 0.73 7.07
CA MET A 51 -8.05 1.75 6.90
C MET A 51 -8.44 2.66 5.73
N SER A 52 -7.76 3.80 5.64
CA SER A 52 -8.01 4.72 4.53
C SER A 52 -7.47 4.18 3.22
N PRO A 53 -7.97 4.67 2.08
CA PRO A 53 -7.38 4.29 0.79
C PRO A 53 -5.89 4.60 0.71
N ALA A 54 -5.45 5.73 1.26
CA ALA A 54 -4.04 6.09 1.23
C ALA A 54 -3.19 5.08 2.01
N ALA A 55 -3.66 4.67 3.19
CA ALA A 55 -2.93 3.69 3.99
C ALA A 55 -2.90 2.33 3.30
N PHE A 56 -4.01 1.95 2.68
CA PHE A 56 -4.10 0.70 1.95
C PHE A 56 -3.11 0.68 0.78
N LEU A 57 -3.10 1.74 -0.02
CA LEU A 57 -2.20 1.82 -1.17
C LEU A 57 -0.74 1.78 -0.71
N ARG A 58 -0.42 2.52 0.35
CA ARG A 58 0.93 2.54 0.89
C ARG A 58 1.37 1.13 1.33
N ALA A 59 0.50 0.41 2.00
CA ALA A 59 0.81 -0.96 2.41
C ALA A 59 1.04 -1.86 1.21
N GLN A 60 0.21 -1.75 0.18
CA GLN A 60 0.38 -2.56 -1.02
C GLN A 60 1.69 -2.25 -1.73
N LYS A 61 2.07 -0.98 -1.79
CA LYS A 61 3.35 -0.59 -2.38
C LYS A 61 4.53 -1.20 -1.61
N MET A 62 4.47 -1.13 -0.29
CA MET A 62 5.59 -1.65 0.51
C MET A 62 5.67 -3.16 0.45
N HIS A 63 4.55 -3.86 0.41
CA HIS A 63 4.58 -5.31 0.24
C HIS A 63 5.11 -5.70 -1.14
N GLY A 64 4.75 -4.93 -2.17
CA GLY A 64 5.31 -5.15 -3.51
C GLY A 64 6.82 -4.91 -3.54
N ALA A 65 7.26 -3.83 -2.88
CA ALA A 65 8.68 -3.54 -2.79
C ALA A 65 9.43 -4.64 -2.04
N ALA A 66 8.84 -5.16 -0.96
CA ALA A 66 9.46 -6.24 -0.19
C ALA A 66 9.71 -7.46 -1.06
N ARG A 67 8.73 -7.83 -1.91
CA ARG A 67 8.94 -8.95 -2.81
C ARG A 67 10.10 -8.71 -3.75
N LEU A 68 10.18 -7.52 -4.33
CA LEU A 68 11.26 -7.21 -5.26
C LEU A 68 12.63 -7.17 -4.58
N LEU A 69 12.67 -6.73 -3.33
CA LEU A 69 13.93 -6.71 -2.58
C LEU A 69 14.52 -8.10 -2.41
N ARG A 70 13.69 -9.11 -2.27
CA ARG A 70 14.15 -10.50 -2.08
C ARG A 70 14.23 -11.28 -3.36
N GLN A 71 13.46 -10.92 -4.37
CA GLN A 71 13.38 -11.69 -5.61
C GLN A 71 14.27 -11.15 -6.71
N THR A 72 14.83 -9.95 -6.54
CA THR A 72 15.67 -9.34 -7.56
C THR A 72 16.92 -8.73 -6.95
N ASP A 73 17.87 -8.38 -7.82
CA ASP A 73 19.08 -7.67 -7.43
C ASP A 73 18.97 -6.16 -7.65
N ARG A 74 17.78 -5.68 -7.97
CA ARG A 74 17.57 -4.26 -8.23
C ARG A 74 17.89 -3.44 -6.99
N THR A 75 18.41 -2.23 -7.20
CA THR A 75 18.78 -1.38 -6.08
C THR A 75 17.52 -0.91 -5.33
N VAL A 76 17.72 -0.53 -4.07
CA VAL A 76 16.63 0.01 -3.26
C VAL A 76 16.04 1.25 -3.92
N LEU A 77 16.89 2.14 -4.47
CA LEU A 77 16.39 3.34 -5.14
C LEU A 77 15.59 3.00 -6.40
N ASP A 78 16.00 2.00 -7.12
CA ASP A 78 15.30 1.55 -8.31
C ASP A 78 13.89 1.08 -7.95
N ILE A 79 13.81 0.25 -6.92
CA ILE A 79 12.53 -0.26 -6.45
C ILE A 79 11.67 0.87 -5.90
N ALA A 80 12.26 1.78 -5.14
CA ALA A 80 11.52 2.94 -4.62
C ALA A 80 10.90 3.75 -5.76
N GLY A 81 11.66 3.97 -6.83
CA GLY A 81 11.19 4.71 -7.98
C GLY A 81 10.02 4.02 -8.67
N GLN A 82 10.05 2.70 -8.74
CA GLN A 82 8.96 1.96 -9.35
C GLN A 82 7.62 2.23 -8.65
N PHE A 83 7.67 2.40 -7.33
CA PHE A 83 6.45 2.64 -6.56
C PHE A 83 6.18 4.12 -6.32
N GLY A 84 6.83 4.99 -7.09
CA GLY A 84 6.53 6.41 -7.07
C GLY A 84 7.28 7.24 -6.03
N TYR A 85 8.30 6.67 -5.40
CA TYR A 85 9.12 7.40 -4.44
C TYR A 85 10.37 7.92 -5.12
N ASP A 86 10.50 9.23 -5.15
CA ASP A 86 11.70 9.88 -5.70
C ASP A 86 12.72 10.22 -4.61
N ASN A 87 12.42 9.87 -3.37
CA ASN A 87 13.27 10.16 -2.23
C ASN A 87 13.48 8.88 -1.44
N GLY A 88 14.73 8.43 -1.37
CA GLY A 88 15.08 7.18 -0.69
C GLY A 88 14.76 7.20 0.79
N SER A 89 14.90 8.35 1.45
CA SER A 89 14.60 8.45 2.88
C SER A 89 13.12 8.29 3.15
N LYS A 90 12.27 8.88 2.31
CA LYS A 90 10.83 8.73 2.44
C LYS A 90 10.39 7.30 2.19
N PHE A 91 11.00 6.67 1.19
CA PHE A 91 10.72 5.27 0.92
C PHE A 91 11.12 4.39 2.10
N ALA A 92 12.33 4.59 2.62
CA ALA A 92 12.83 3.78 3.73
C ALA A 92 11.95 3.93 4.97
N LYS A 93 11.47 5.16 5.25
CA LYS A 93 10.57 5.37 6.37
C LYS A 93 9.25 4.64 6.17
N ALA A 94 8.64 4.78 4.99
CA ALA A 94 7.39 4.10 4.69
C ALA A 94 7.57 2.57 4.76
N PHE A 95 8.68 2.08 4.24
CA PHE A 95 8.96 0.65 4.27
C PHE A 95 9.08 0.14 5.71
N ARG A 96 9.86 0.85 6.53
CA ARG A 96 9.99 0.45 7.93
C ARG A 96 8.67 0.52 8.67
N ASP A 97 7.85 1.55 8.40
CA ASP A 97 6.55 1.69 9.06
C ASP A 97 5.62 0.53 8.74
N VAL A 98 5.68 0.02 7.52
CA VAL A 98 4.78 -1.07 7.09
C VAL A 98 5.38 -2.44 7.35
N ILE A 99 6.65 -2.63 7.01
CA ILE A 99 7.28 -3.95 7.05
C ILE A 99 7.96 -4.22 8.39
N GLY A 100 8.42 -3.17 9.08
CA GLY A 100 8.99 -3.30 10.42
C GLY A 100 10.51 -3.23 10.47
N VAL A 101 11.18 -3.32 9.34
CA VAL A 101 12.64 -3.19 9.26
C VAL A 101 13.00 -2.38 8.02
N SER A 102 14.24 -1.94 7.94
CA SER A 102 14.68 -1.17 6.78
C SER A 102 14.74 -2.03 5.53
N PRO A 103 14.69 -1.40 4.34
CA PRO A 103 14.79 -2.17 3.10
C PRO A 103 16.08 -3.00 3.02
N ASN A 104 17.20 -2.46 3.44
CA ASN A 104 18.46 -3.19 3.40
C ASN A 104 18.45 -4.38 4.36
N ALA A 105 17.92 -4.19 5.57
CA ALA A 105 17.83 -5.28 6.54
C ALA A 105 16.93 -6.38 6.00
N TYR A 106 15.82 -6.01 5.41
CA TYR A 106 14.89 -6.99 4.86
C TYR A 106 15.54 -7.79 3.73
N ARG A 107 16.27 -7.12 2.84
CA ARG A 107 16.98 -7.79 1.75
C ARG A 107 18.00 -8.79 2.28
N SER A 108 18.65 -8.46 3.41
CA SER A 108 19.63 -9.35 4.03
C SER A 108 18.99 -10.52 4.77
N GLY A 109 17.67 -10.63 4.76
CA GLY A 109 16.97 -11.73 5.40
C GLY A 109 16.49 -11.46 6.81
N ILE A 110 16.58 -10.22 7.29
CA ILE A 110 16.11 -9.85 8.61
C ILE A 110 14.64 -9.45 8.51
N ASP A 111 13.80 -10.16 9.24
CA ASP A 111 12.39 -9.84 9.31
C ASP A 111 12.11 -8.97 10.53
N CYS A 112 10.89 -8.45 10.60
CA CYS A 112 10.46 -7.68 11.73
C CYS A 112 10.43 -8.56 12.98
N ASP A 113 11.20 -8.18 14.00
CA ASP A 113 11.27 -8.96 15.23
C ASP A 113 9.97 -8.94 16.01
N SER A 114 9.21 -7.88 15.87
CA SER A 114 7.97 -7.73 16.62
C SER A 114 6.76 -8.26 15.87
N CYS A 115 6.95 -8.72 14.65
CA CYS A 115 5.85 -9.23 13.84
C CYS A 115 5.73 -10.72 14.01
N ALA A 116 4.49 -11.19 14.08
CA ALA A 116 4.27 -12.61 14.00
C ALA A 116 4.79 -13.10 12.66
N PRO A 117 5.32 -14.31 12.62
CA PRO A 117 5.69 -14.88 11.33
C PRO A 117 4.49 -14.79 10.43
N GLU A 118 4.72 -14.22 9.30
CA GLU A 118 3.73 -14.17 8.30
C GLU A 118 3.16 -15.51 8.07
N ALA A 119 1.89 -15.61 8.15
CA ALA A 119 1.28 -16.76 7.61
C ALA A 119 1.83 -16.87 6.20
N PRO A 120 2.37 -17.98 5.87
CA PRO A 120 2.90 -18.14 4.55
C PRO A 120 1.79 -17.77 3.61
N ALA A 121 2.12 -16.82 2.87
CA ALA A 121 1.28 -16.53 1.79
C ALA A 121 1.18 -17.82 1.07
N VAL A 122 0.13 -18.30 1.12
CA VAL A 122 -0.04 -19.46 0.42
C VAL A 122 0.34 -19.37 -1.01
#